data_918aeab87252069860d9f1b69b0b8f7c
#
_entry.id   918aeab87252069860d9f1b69b0b8f7c
#
_cell.length_a   1.000
_cell.length_b   1.000
_cell.length_c   1.000
_cell.angle_alpha   90.00
_cell.angle_beta   90.00
_cell.angle_gamma   90.00
#
_symmetry.space_group_name_H-M   'P 1'
#
loop_
_entity.id
_entity.type
_entity.pdbx_description
1 polymer ?
#
loop_
_entity_poly.entity_id
_entity_poly.type
_entity_poly.pdbx_seq_one_letter_code
_entity_poly.pdbx_strand_id
1 'polypeptide(L)'
;STIGKSIIGLEPVTSGKVLYEGQDVTNKARRRTSDYNRNVQMIFQDSLSSFNPKKRILDIVAEPLRNFDRLSPEEERRKVIELMEIIGLSEEALLKYPHQFSGGQRQRIGVARALASNPRLIIADEPVSALDLSVQAQVLNYMKRIQDEFNLSYLFISHDLGVVKHMCDELFIMYRGRFVETGKADDIYANPQHIYTKRLLSAIPVIDPVNREANKQRRIEAEKFYQENQTMYYDENGRVFDLQQLSDSHFVALNPSAKGGN
;
A
#
# COMPACT_ATOMS: atom_id res chain seq x y z
N SER A 1 5.88 -3.93 -4.44
CA SER A 1 5.61 -3.25 -5.76
C SER A 1 5.14 -4.22 -6.84
N THR A 2 5.76 -5.41 -7.02
CA THR A 2 5.44 -6.34 -8.14
C THR A 2 3.96 -6.75 -8.17
N ILE A 3 3.36 -7.10 -7.03
CA ILE A 3 1.93 -7.45 -6.95
C ILE A 3 1.06 -6.28 -7.44
N GLY A 4 1.29 -5.07 -6.93
CA GLY A 4 0.55 -3.89 -7.35
C GLY A 4 0.66 -3.65 -8.87
N LYS A 5 1.88 -3.71 -9.41
CA LYS A 5 2.12 -3.59 -10.86
C LYS A 5 1.47 -4.69 -11.67
N SER A 6 1.41 -5.93 -11.14
CA SER A 6 0.71 -7.05 -11.80
C SER A 6 -0.81 -6.85 -11.80
N ILE A 7 -1.38 -6.33 -10.72
CA ILE A 7 -2.81 -6.01 -10.64
C ILE A 7 -3.18 -4.97 -11.70
N ILE A 8 -2.45 -3.85 -11.83
CA ILE A 8 -2.75 -2.83 -12.85
C ILE A 8 -2.27 -3.20 -14.26
N GLY A 9 -1.56 -4.34 -14.43
CA GLY A 9 -1.13 -4.85 -15.74
C GLY A 9 0.15 -4.24 -16.30
N LEU A 10 0.96 -3.58 -15.48
CA LEU A 10 2.31 -3.13 -15.85
C LEU A 10 3.29 -4.31 -15.89
N GLU A 11 3.12 -5.30 -15.00
CA GLU A 11 3.89 -6.53 -14.98
C GLU A 11 3.03 -7.72 -15.38
N PRO A 12 3.55 -8.69 -16.15
CA PRO A 12 2.80 -9.89 -16.53
C PRO A 12 2.61 -10.81 -15.32
N VAL A 13 1.44 -11.45 -15.25
CA VAL A 13 1.17 -12.51 -14.28
C VAL A 13 1.71 -13.82 -14.85
N THR A 14 2.67 -14.45 -14.16
CA THR A 14 3.29 -15.71 -14.59
C THR A 14 2.35 -16.89 -14.40
N SER A 15 1.62 -16.93 -13.27
CA SER A 15 0.65 -17.98 -12.96
C SER A 15 -0.42 -17.43 -12.01
N GLY A 16 -1.56 -18.13 -11.91
CA GLY A 16 -2.70 -17.68 -11.12
C GLY A 16 -3.60 -16.71 -11.87
N LYS A 17 -4.51 -16.07 -11.15
CA LYS A 17 -5.52 -15.16 -11.72
C LYS A 17 -5.66 -13.90 -10.88
N VAL A 18 -5.93 -12.79 -11.55
CA VAL A 18 -6.42 -11.55 -10.95
C VAL A 18 -7.92 -11.47 -11.24
N LEU A 19 -8.72 -11.43 -10.20
CA LEU A 19 -10.17 -11.30 -10.29
C LEU A 19 -10.59 -9.90 -9.81
N TYR A 20 -11.44 -9.25 -10.59
CA TYR A 20 -12.07 -7.98 -10.25
C TYR A 20 -13.59 -8.16 -10.37
N GLU A 21 -14.33 -7.98 -9.25
CA GLU A 21 -15.76 -8.23 -9.18
C GLU A 21 -16.16 -9.61 -9.77
N GLY A 22 -15.37 -10.65 -9.46
CA GLY A 22 -15.56 -12.02 -9.94
C GLY A 22 -15.12 -12.27 -11.39
N GLN A 23 -14.74 -11.25 -12.14
CA GLN A 23 -14.28 -11.37 -13.52
C GLN A 23 -12.76 -11.55 -13.60
N ASP A 24 -12.31 -12.48 -14.41
CA ASP A 24 -10.89 -12.69 -14.67
C ASP A 24 -10.32 -11.56 -15.54
N VAL A 25 -9.50 -10.72 -14.92
CA VAL A 25 -8.81 -9.58 -15.57
C VAL A 25 -7.30 -9.83 -15.72
N THR A 26 -6.84 -11.07 -15.66
CA THR A 26 -5.42 -11.42 -15.75
C THR A 26 -4.80 -11.00 -17.08
N ASN A 27 -5.54 -11.12 -18.19
CA ASN A 27 -5.07 -10.74 -19.52
C ASN A 27 -5.15 -9.21 -19.72
N LYS A 28 -4.07 -8.61 -20.26
CA LYS A 28 -4.03 -7.18 -20.61
C LYS A 28 -5.19 -6.71 -21.50
N ALA A 29 -5.68 -7.57 -22.41
CA ALA A 29 -6.81 -7.24 -23.28
C ALA A 29 -8.11 -7.06 -22.48
N ARG A 30 -8.33 -7.85 -21.43
CA ARG A 30 -9.51 -7.74 -20.54
C ARG A 30 -9.43 -6.55 -19.59
N ARG A 31 -8.21 -6.16 -19.17
CA ARG A 31 -7.97 -4.95 -18.34
C ARG A 31 -8.17 -3.64 -19.10
N ARG A 32 -8.08 -3.66 -20.44
CA ARG A 32 -8.33 -2.49 -21.30
C ARG A 32 -9.82 -2.13 -21.41
N THR A 33 -10.71 -2.87 -20.79
CA THR A 33 -12.07 -2.39 -20.59
C THR A 33 -12.00 -1.11 -19.79
N SER A 34 -12.68 -0.07 -20.26
CA SER A 34 -12.68 1.28 -19.67
C SER A 34 -12.97 1.27 -18.17
N ASP A 35 -13.84 0.35 -17.71
CA ASP A 35 -14.23 0.24 -16.31
C ASP A 35 -13.10 -0.20 -15.38
N TYR A 36 -12.30 -1.22 -15.74
CA TYR A 36 -11.22 -1.67 -14.87
C TYR A 36 -10.19 -0.58 -14.64
N ASN A 37 -9.70 0.03 -15.73
CA ASN A 37 -8.68 1.08 -15.64
C ASN A 37 -9.20 2.35 -14.97
N ARG A 38 -10.49 2.64 -15.05
CA ARG A 38 -11.13 3.73 -14.32
C ARG A 38 -11.15 3.45 -12.81
N ASN A 39 -11.58 2.24 -12.44
CA ASN A 39 -11.86 1.87 -11.05
C ASN A 39 -10.62 1.45 -10.26
N VAL A 40 -9.53 1.05 -10.92
CA VAL A 40 -8.28 0.60 -10.26
C VAL A 40 -7.15 1.53 -10.66
N GLN A 41 -6.70 2.34 -9.72
CA GLN A 41 -5.63 3.31 -9.91
C GLN A 41 -4.41 2.98 -9.05
N MET A 42 -3.25 3.55 -9.38
CA MET A 42 -2.02 3.34 -8.61
C MET A 42 -1.31 4.65 -8.30
N ILE A 43 -0.89 4.78 -7.05
CA ILE A 43 0.05 5.80 -6.57
C ILE A 43 1.42 5.12 -6.48
N PHE A 44 2.40 5.63 -7.23
CA PHE A 44 3.74 5.05 -7.30
C PHE A 44 4.64 5.62 -6.19
N GLN A 45 5.63 4.83 -5.79
CA GLN A 45 6.63 5.18 -4.77
C GLN A 45 7.36 6.50 -5.10
N ASP A 46 7.78 6.67 -6.34
CA ASP A 46 8.38 7.91 -6.81
C ASP A 46 7.36 8.72 -7.62
N SER A 47 6.71 9.67 -6.93
CA SER A 47 5.75 10.57 -7.56
C SER A 47 6.39 11.50 -8.60
N LEU A 48 7.68 11.84 -8.47
CA LEU A 48 8.36 12.71 -9.42
C LEU A 48 8.57 12.02 -10.77
N SER A 49 9.04 10.78 -10.76
CA SER A 49 9.25 9.99 -11.99
C SER A 49 7.94 9.62 -12.68
N SER A 50 6.81 9.65 -11.93
CA SER A 50 5.49 9.34 -12.47
C SER A 50 4.82 10.53 -13.18
N PHE A 51 5.36 11.74 -13.06
CA PHE A 51 4.85 12.95 -13.71
C PHE A 51 5.69 13.34 -14.92
N ASN A 52 5.03 13.79 -15.98
CA ASN A 52 5.75 14.45 -17.08
C ASN A 52 6.22 15.84 -16.60
N PRO A 53 7.54 16.08 -16.48
CA PRO A 53 8.08 17.33 -15.92
C PRO A 53 7.78 18.57 -16.79
N LYS A 54 7.37 18.39 -18.05
CA LYS A 54 7.02 19.45 -18.99
C LYS A 54 5.54 19.81 -18.97
N LYS A 55 4.69 19.03 -18.26
CA LYS A 55 3.26 19.32 -18.10
C LYS A 55 3.01 20.15 -16.83
N ARG A 56 2.02 21.04 -16.87
CA ARG A 56 1.52 21.73 -15.67
C ARG A 56 0.71 20.77 -14.81
N ILE A 57 0.53 21.12 -13.53
CA ILE A 57 -0.24 20.31 -12.60
C ILE A 57 -1.69 20.13 -13.08
N LEU A 58 -2.31 21.16 -13.65
CA LEU A 58 -3.62 21.05 -14.28
C LEU A 58 -3.67 19.86 -15.25
N ASP A 59 -2.72 19.79 -16.18
CA ASP A 59 -2.71 18.74 -17.21
C ASP A 59 -2.42 17.35 -16.65
N ILE A 60 -1.61 17.27 -15.58
CA ILE A 60 -1.28 16.01 -14.92
C ILE A 60 -2.50 15.44 -14.19
N VAL A 61 -3.23 16.29 -13.45
CA VAL A 61 -4.41 15.87 -12.67
C VAL A 61 -5.62 15.65 -13.59
N ALA A 62 -5.76 16.43 -14.65
CA ALA A 62 -6.83 16.28 -15.62
C ALA A 62 -6.68 15.07 -16.56
N GLU A 63 -5.49 14.48 -16.67
CA GLU A 63 -5.22 13.36 -17.61
C GLU A 63 -6.21 12.19 -17.46
N PRO A 64 -6.53 11.67 -16.25
CA PRO A 64 -7.54 10.65 -16.09
C PRO A 64 -8.96 11.12 -16.49
N LEU A 65 -9.33 12.36 -16.19
CA LEU A 65 -10.62 12.91 -16.60
C LEU A 65 -10.77 12.90 -18.13
N ARG A 66 -9.73 13.33 -18.85
CA ARG A 66 -9.70 13.33 -20.33
C ARG A 66 -9.78 11.93 -20.92
N ASN A 67 -9.25 10.92 -20.21
CA ASN A 67 -9.26 9.52 -20.68
C ASN A 67 -10.62 8.84 -20.48
N PHE A 68 -11.36 9.20 -19.44
CA PHE A 68 -12.56 8.48 -19.03
C PHE A 68 -13.85 9.34 -19.13
N ASP A 69 -13.75 10.65 -19.05
CA ASP A 69 -14.88 11.56 -19.07
C ASP A 69 -14.80 12.50 -20.30
N ARG A 70 -15.96 12.86 -20.85
CA ARG A 70 -16.08 13.84 -21.92
C ARG A 70 -16.54 15.16 -21.32
N LEU A 71 -15.61 15.91 -20.71
CA LEU A 71 -15.89 17.18 -20.05
C LEU A 71 -15.55 18.36 -20.95
N SER A 72 -16.27 19.46 -20.79
CA SER A 72 -15.82 20.74 -21.31
C SER A 72 -14.57 21.24 -20.57
N PRO A 73 -13.77 22.13 -21.15
CA PRO A 73 -12.58 22.68 -20.48
C PRO A 73 -12.90 23.35 -19.13
N GLU A 74 -14.07 23.96 -18.99
CA GLU A 74 -14.52 24.59 -17.75
C GLU A 74 -14.88 23.58 -16.67
N GLU A 75 -15.60 22.51 -17.05
CA GLU A 75 -15.93 21.41 -16.13
C GLU A 75 -14.68 20.67 -15.68
N GLU A 76 -13.75 20.39 -16.61
CA GLU A 76 -12.45 19.79 -16.28
C GLU A 76 -11.70 20.61 -15.26
N ARG A 77 -11.53 21.93 -15.52
CA ARG A 77 -10.84 22.83 -14.61
C ARG A 77 -11.50 22.87 -13.22
N ARG A 78 -12.83 22.96 -13.16
CA ARG A 78 -13.57 22.94 -11.89
C ARG A 78 -13.30 21.67 -11.09
N LYS A 79 -13.41 20.48 -11.72
CA LYS A 79 -13.11 19.20 -11.07
C LYS A 79 -11.67 19.12 -10.57
N VAL A 80 -10.71 19.63 -11.34
CA VAL A 80 -9.31 19.64 -10.91
C VAL A 80 -9.12 20.57 -9.71
N ILE A 81 -9.79 21.74 -9.66
CA ILE A 81 -9.75 22.64 -8.50
C ILE A 81 -10.29 21.91 -7.25
N GLU A 82 -11.44 21.27 -7.34
CA GLU A 82 -12.03 20.48 -6.24
C GLU A 82 -11.06 19.41 -5.72
N LEU A 83 -10.40 18.67 -6.62
CA LEU A 83 -9.39 17.67 -6.25
C LEU A 83 -8.17 18.31 -5.58
N MET A 84 -7.72 19.48 -6.03
CA MET A 84 -6.60 20.18 -5.40
C MET A 84 -6.96 20.70 -4.00
N GLU A 85 -8.17 21.17 -3.79
CA GLU A 85 -8.68 21.57 -2.46
C GLU A 85 -8.73 20.39 -1.48
N ILE A 86 -9.19 19.21 -1.93
CA ILE A 86 -9.22 17.98 -1.14
C ILE A 86 -7.84 17.64 -0.60
N ILE A 87 -6.78 17.83 -1.39
CA ILE A 87 -5.39 17.55 -1.00
C ILE A 87 -4.70 18.78 -0.34
N GLY A 88 -5.42 19.85 -0.07
CA GLY A 88 -4.92 21.05 0.60
C GLY A 88 -3.94 21.88 -0.22
N LEU A 89 -4.15 21.97 -1.53
CA LEU A 89 -3.40 22.84 -2.44
C LEU A 89 -4.34 23.86 -3.11
N SER A 90 -3.85 25.11 -3.25
CA SER A 90 -4.62 26.19 -3.86
C SER A 90 -4.70 26.06 -5.39
N GLU A 91 -5.69 26.76 -5.99
CA GLU A 91 -5.85 26.84 -7.45
C GLU A 91 -4.59 27.37 -8.16
N GLU A 92 -3.81 28.25 -7.55
CA GLU A 92 -2.56 28.77 -8.11
C GLU A 92 -1.54 27.66 -8.43
N ALA A 93 -1.62 26.52 -7.71
CA ALA A 93 -0.77 25.36 -7.94
C ALA A 93 -0.97 24.75 -9.33
N LEU A 94 -2.14 24.92 -9.96
CA LEU A 94 -2.49 24.37 -11.28
C LEU A 94 -1.57 24.84 -12.39
N LEU A 95 -1.08 26.06 -12.29
CA LEU A 95 -0.22 26.69 -13.31
C LEU A 95 1.27 26.33 -13.16
N LYS A 96 1.64 25.70 -12.04
CA LYS A 96 3.02 25.32 -11.72
C LYS A 96 3.39 23.97 -12.32
N TYR A 97 4.70 23.69 -12.33
CA TYR A 97 5.30 22.44 -12.80
C TYR A 97 5.72 21.56 -11.62
N PRO A 98 5.83 20.22 -11.80
CA PRO A 98 6.16 19.27 -10.70
C PRO A 98 7.41 19.64 -9.89
N HIS A 99 8.46 20.14 -10.54
CA HIS A 99 9.72 20.52 -9.89
C HIS A 99 9.62 21.68 -8.90
N GLN A 100 8.51 22.46 -8.95
CA GLN A 100 8.26 23.61 -8.06
C GLN A 100 7.61 23.21 -6.73
N PHE A 101 7.38 21.92 -6.49
CA PHE A 101 6.72 21.38 -5.30
C PHE A 101 7.66 20.56 -4.41
N SER A 102 7.41 20.56 -3.11
CA SER A 102 8.07 19.66 -2.18
C SER A 102 7.68 18.18 -2.43
N GLY A 103 8.44 17.22 -1.90
CA GLY A 103 8.13 15.79 -2.00
C GLY A 103 6.70 15.46 -1.55
N GLY A 104 6.30 15.96 -0.37
CA GLY A 104 4.96 15.73 0.15
C GLY A 104 3.84 16.41 -0.66
N GLN A 105 4.11 17.59 -1.23
CA GLN A 105 3.16 18.22 -2.15
C GLN A 105 2.99 17.42 -3.43
N ARG A 106 4.10 16.93 -4.02
CA ARG A 106 4.04 16.03 -5.19
C ARG A 106 3.27 14.75 -4.90
N GLN A 107 3.49 14.16 -3.72
CA GLN A 107 2.76 12.97 -3.32
C GLN A 107 1.26 13.22 -3.24
N ARG A 108 0.85 14.35 -2.64
CA ARG A 108 -0.57 14.76 -2.61
C ARG A 108 -1.14 14.99 -4.01
N ILE A 109 -0.38 15.58 -4.92
CA ILE A 109 -0.79 15.72 -6.34
C ILE A 109 -0.97 14.35 -7.00
N GLY A 110 -0.11 13.36 -6.69
CA GLY A 110 -0.27 11.97 -7.13
C GLY A 110 -1.58 11.33 -6.64
N VAL A 111 -1.96 11.63 -5.39
CA VAL A 111 -3.26 11.21 -4.84
C VAL A 111 -4.41 11.88 -5.60
N ALA A 112 -4.37 13.21 -5.84
CA ALA A 112 -5.40 13.90 -6.61
C ALA A 112 -5.55 13.35 -8.03
N ARG A 113 -4.43 13.03 -8.71
CA ARG A 113 -4.46 12.39 -10.03
C ARG A 113 -5.15 11.03 -9.99
N ALA A 114 -4.84 10.19 -8.98
CA ALA A 114 -5.47 8.90 -8.83
C ALA A 114 -6.98 9.00 -8.55
N LEU A 115 -7.41 10.00 -7.78
CA LEU A 115 -8.82 10.27 -7.48
C LEU A 115 -9.62 10.80 -8.66
N ALA A 116 -8.97 11.42 -9.65
CA ALA A 116 -9.64 12.09 -10.76
C ALA A 116 -10.58 11.16 -11.56
N SER A 117 -10.29 9.87 -11.64
CA SER A 117 -11.17 8.88 -12.29
C SER A 117 -12.32 8.38 -11.39
N ASN A 118 -12.43 8.86 -10.14
CA ASN A 118 -13.35 8.36 -9.11
C ASN A 118 -13.23 6.83 -8.92
N PRO A 119 -12.04 6.32 -8.53
CA PRO A 119 -11.76 4.89 -8.48
C PRO A 119 -12.44 4.22 -7.28
N ARG A 120 -12.62 2.88 -7.35
CA ARG A 120 -13.03 2.05 -6.20
C ARG A 120 -11.84 1.50 -5.43
N LEU A 121 -10.70 1.31 -6.10
CA LEU A 121 -9.47 0.79 -5.51
C LEU A 121 -8.27 1.65 -5.91
N ILE A 122 -7.50 2.07 -4.91
CA ILE A 122 -6.20 2.70 -5.13
C ILE A 122 -5.11 1.79 -4.56
N ILE A 123 -4.17 1.39 -5.41
CA ILE A 123 -2.96 0.68 -5.00
C ILE A 123 -1.92 1.75 -4.64
N ALA A 124 -1.57 1.85 -3.37
CA ALA A 124 -0.58 2.80 -2.86
C ALA A 124 0.75 2.06 -2.60
N ASP A 125 1.71 2.22 -3.51
CA ASP A 125 3.01 1.56 -3.45
C ASP A 125 4.02 2.48 -2.76
N GLU A 126 4.29 2.23 -1.49
CA GLU A 126 5.17 3.01 -0.61
C GLU A 126 4.90 4.53 -0.67
N PRO A 127 3.65 4.98 -0.49
CA PRO A 127 3.25 6.35 -0.81
C PRO A 127 3.90 7.42 0.07
N VAL A 128 4.57 7.05 1.15
CA VAL A 128 5.18 8.01 2.10
C VAL A 128 6.65 7.71 2.43
N SER A 129 7.24 6.68 1.84
CA SER A 129 8.59 6.19 2.20
C SER A 129 9.72 7.22 1.99
N ALA A 130 9.55 8.15 1.06
CA ALA A 130 10.54 9.18 0.73
C ALA A 130 10.30 10.52 1.45
N LEU A 131 9.38 10.56 2.43
CA LEU A 131 8.97 11.77 3.13
C LEU A 131 9.49 11.76 4.58
N ASP A 132 9.71 12.92 5.16
CA ASP A 132 9.97 13.05 6.60
C ASP A 132 8.71 12.75 7.44
N LEU A 133 8.89 12.37 8.70
CA LEU A 133 7.83 11.87 9.58
C LEU A 133 6.62 12.82 9.71
N SER A 134 6.85 14.12 9.75
CA SER A 134 5.78 15.12 9.91
C SER A 134 4.92 15.20 8.64
N VAL A 135 5.55 15.14 7.48
CA VAL A 135 4.88 15.15 6.18
C VAL A 135 4.20 13.81 5.90
N GLN A 136 4.82 12.68 6.31
CA GLN A 136 4.18 11.36 6.25
C GLN A 136 2.82 11.36 6.96
N ALA A 137 2.79 11.82 8.22
CA ALA A 137 1.56 11.88 9.01
C ALA A 137 0.46 12.71 8.32
N GLN A 138 0.84 13.85 7.73
CA GLN A 138 -0.11 14.68 6.99
C GLN A 138 -0.69 13.95 5.77
N VAL A 139 0.17 13.31 4.95
CA VAL A 139 -0.28 12.58 3.74
C VAL A 139 -1.19 11.40 4.13
N LEU A 140 -0.85 10.64 5.17
CA LEU A 140 -1.66 9.51 5.64
C LEU A 140 -3.04 9.98 6.15
N ASN A 141 -3.10 11.08 6.89
CA ASN A 141 -4.36 11.66 7.34
C ASN A 141 -5.24 12.12 6.16
N TYR A 142 -4.64 12.69 5.11
CA TYR A 142 -5.36 12.99 3.87
C TYR A 142 -5.90 11.72 3.22
N MET A 143 -5.08 10.68 3.08
CA MET A 143 -5.50 9.41 2.48
C MET A 143 -6.64 8.75 3.27
N LYS A 144 -6.58 8.78 4.62
CA LYS A 144 -7.65 8.25 5.46
C LYS A 144 -8.98 9.00 5.28
N ARG A 145 -8.92 10.34 5.34
CA ARG A 145 -10.10 11.17 5.07
C ARG A 145 -10.70 10.91 3.70
N ILE A 146 -9.87 10.78 2.68
CA ILE A 146 -10.30 10.45 1.31
C ILE A 146 -10.95 9.06 1.26
N GLN A 147 -10.43 8.08 1.97
CA GLN A 147 -11.02 6.75 2.07
C GLN A 147 -12.46 6.82 2.57
N ASP A 148 -12.69 7.55 3.66
CA ASP A 148 -14.00 7.72 4.28
C ASP A 148 -14.95 8.53 3.38
N GLU A 149 -14.48 9.63 2.80
CA GLU A 149 -15.29 10.57 2.01
C GLU A 149 -15.71 9.97 0.67
N PHE A 150 -14.82 9.21 0.01
CA PHE A 150 -15.06 8.61 -1.31
C PHE A 150 -15.47 7.13 -1.25
N ASN A 151 -15.54 6.54 -0.05
CA ASN A 151 -15.85 5.11 0.17
C ASN A 151 -15.02 4.19 -0.73
N LEU A 152 -13.70 4.46 -0.80
CA LEU A 152 -12.77 3.70 -1.61
C LEU A 152 -11.94 2.71 -0.78
N SER A 153 -11.40 1.70 -1.42
CA SER A 153 -10.48 0.75 -0.82
C SER A 153 -9.03 1.09 -1.17
N TYR A 154 -8.11 0.85 -0.20
CA TYR A 154 -6.67 0.89 -0.47
C TYR A 154 -6.07 -0.51 -0.45
N LEU A 155 -5.23 -0.83 -1.45
CA LEU A 155 -4.19 -1.84 -1.32
C LEU A 155 -2.89 -1.11 -0.97
N PHE A 156 -2.57 -1.05 0.31
CA PHE A 156 -1.43 -0.28 0.82
C PHE A 156 -0.19 -1.17 0.92
N ILE A 157 0.87 -0.83 0.20
CA ILE A 157 2.15 -1.56 0.20
C ILE A 157 3.17 -0.70 0.94
N SER A 158 3.77 -1.23 2.01
CA SER A 158 4.76 -0.53 2.81
C SER A 158 5.70 -1.50 3.50
N HIS A 159 6.90 -1.05 3.80
CA HIS A 159 7.84 -1.72 4.69
C HIS A 159 7.78 -1.16 6.13
N ASP A 160 7.05 -0.08 6.36
CA ASP A 160 6.88 0.54 7.67
C ASP A 160 5.59 0.05 8.33
N LEU A 161 5.72 -0.85 9.30
CA LEU A 161 4.60 -1.42 10.04
C LEU A 161 3.90 -0.40 10.94
N GLY A 162 4.57 0.67 11.38
CA GLY A 162 3.93 1.76 12.11
C GLY A 162 2.89 2.48 11.27
N VAL A 163 3.22 2.75 10.00
CA VAL A 163 2.32 3.33 9.01
C VAL A 163 1.15 2.39 8.71
N VAL A 164 1.46 1.11 8.48
CA VAL A 164 0.46 0.08 8.15
C VAL A 164 -0.57 -0.09 9.26
N LYS A 165 -0.14 -0.09 10.53
CA LYS A 165 -1.04 -0.15 11.69
C LYS A 165 -2.11 0.95 11.70
N HIS A 166 -1.75 2.12 11.21
CA HIS A 166 -2.67 3.28 11.19
C HIS A 166 -3.65 3.24 10.02
N MET A 167 -3.27 2.58 8.92
CA MET A 167 -3.99 2.65 7.65
C MET A 167 -4.82 1.43 7.31
N CYS A 168 -4.47 0.25 7.81
CA CYS A 168 -4.98 -1.01 7.28
C CYS A 168 -5.83 -1.77 8.29
N ASP A 169 -6.93 -2.36 7.83
CA ASP A 169 -7.80 -3.26 8.60
C ASP A 169 -7.31 -4.71 8.52
N GLU A 170 -6.71 -5.10 7.40
CA GLU A 170 -6.16 -6.43 7.15
C GLU A 170 -4.68 -6.36 6.73
N LEU A 171 -3.89 -7.35 7.13
CA LEU A 171 -2.48 -7.46 6.80
C LEU A 171 -2.16 -8.72 6.03
N PHE A 172 -1.23 -8.55 5.07
CA PHE A 172 -0.63 -9.62 4.30
C PHE A 172 0.89 -9.46 4.38
N ILE A 173 1.54 -10.15 5.33
CA ILE A 173 2.97 -10.04 5.54
C ILE A 173 3.70 -10.96 4.58
N MET A 174 4.61 -10.39 3.81
CA MET A 174 5.34 -11.10 2.75
C MET A 174 6.83 -11.21 3.09
N TYR A 175 7.39 -12.40 2.86
CA TYR A 175 8.82 -12.67 2.96
C TYR A 175 9.29 -13.48 1.76
N ARG A 176 10.34 -13.02 1.07
CA ARG A 176 10.90 -13.69 -0.13
C ARG A 176 9.86 -14.10 -1.17
N GLY A 177 8.90 -13.21 -1.44
CA GLY A 177 7.87 -13.43 -2.46
C GLY A 177 6.71 -14.33 -2.05
N ARG A 178 6.63 -14.78 -0.78
CA ARG A 178 5.52 -15.59 -0.25
C ARG A 178 4.88 -14.91 0.96
N PHE A 179 3.58 -15.09 1.13
CA PHE A 179 2.90 -14.66 2.34
C PHE A 179 3.29 -15.58 3.50
N VAL A 180 3.68 -14.98 4.63
CA VAL A 180 4.07 -15.68 5.85
C VAL A 180 3.00 -15.63 6.93
N GLU A 181 2.22 -14.54 6.95
CA GLU A 181 1.12 -14.34 7.88
C GLU A 181 0.10 -13.39 7.28
N THR A 182 -1.20 -13.70 7.42
CA THR A 182 -2.30 -12.86 6.96
C THR A 182 -3.44 -12.88 7.97
N GLY A 183 -4.11 -11.75 8.14
CA GLY A 183 -5.24 -11.64 9.06
C GLY A 183 -5.62 -10.20 9.37
N LYS A 184 -6.53 -10.01 10.33
CA LYS A 184 -6.87 -8.69 10.82
C LYS A 184 -5.66 -8.01 11.43
N ALA A 185 -5.51 -6.72 11.17
CA ALA A 185 -4.37 -5.95 11.65
C ALA A 185 -4.24 -6.04 13.18
N ASP A 186 -5.31 -5.78 13.92
CA ASP A 186 -5.30 -5.79 15.38
C ASP A 186 -4.87 -7.15 15.94
N ASP A 187 -5.33 -8.27 15.35
CA ASP A 187 -4.99 -9.62 15.80
C ASP A 187 -3.48 -9.89 15.61
N ILE A 188 -2.94 -9.52 14.45
CA ILE A 188 -1.51 -9.71 14.13
C ILE A 188 -0.63 -8.82 15.01
N TYR A 189 -1.02 -7.55 15.26
CA TYR A 189 -0.25 -6.67 16.15
C TYR A 189 -0.31 -7.11 17.61
N ALA A 190 -1.44 -7.65 18.07
CA ALA A 190 -1.60 -8.14 19.44
C ALA A 190 -0.89 -9.48 19.66
N ASN A 191 -0.96 -10.40 18.70
CA ASN A 191 -0.44 -11.77 18.83
C ASN A 191 0.13 -12.30 17.50
N PRO A 192 1.27 -11.79 17.03
CA PRO A 192 1.95 -12.27 15.83
C PRO A 192 2.37 -13.73 16.00
N GLN A 193 2.15 -14.55 14.99
CA GLN A 193 2.44 -15.97 15.05
C GLN A 193 3.73 -16.35 14.31
N HIS A 194 3.94 -15.81 13.10
CA HIS A 194 5.13 -16.12 12.32
C HIS A 194 6.39 -15.44 12.88
N ILE A 195 7.52 -16.16 12.93
CA ILE A 195 8.78 -15.62 13.49
C ILE A 195 9.25 -14.34 12.79
N TYR A 196 9.04 -14.24 11.49
CA TYR A 196 9.38 -13.04 10.73
C TYR A 196 8.51 -11.85 11.14
N THR A 197 7.21 -12.06 11.35
CA THR A 197 6.28 -11.02 11.85
C THR A 197 6.70 -10.55 13.24
N LYS A 198 6.99 -11.47 14.16
CA LYS A 198 7.49 -11.15 15.51
C LYS A 198 8.75 -10.28 15.45
N ARG A 199 9.70 -10.66 14.59
CA ARG A 199 10.94 -9.91 14.36
C ARG A 199 10.67 -8.52 13.80
N LEU A 200 9.80 -8.38 12.79
CA LEU A 200 9.43 -7.09 12.21
C LEU A 200 8.77 -6.16 13.26
N LEU A 201 7.80 -6.68 14.00
CA LEU A 201 7.09 -5.90 15.02
C LEU A 201 8.01 -5.48 16.17
N SER A 202 8.96 -6.34 16.58
CA SER A 202 9.94 -6.01 17.60
C SER A 202 10.91 -4.89 17.18
N ALA A 203 11.08 -4.68 15.87
CA ALA A 203 11.94 -3.64 15.32
C ALA A 203 11.29 -2.26 15.27
N ILE A 204 9.96 -2.15 15.45
CA ILE A 204 9.25 -0.86 15.47
C ILE A 204 9.80 -0.02 16.61
N PRO A 205 10.29 1.22 16.35
CA PRO A 205 10.76 2.10 17.41
C PRO A 205 9.60 2.51 18.32
N VAL A 206 9.68 2.13 19.60
CA VAL A 206 8.77 2.63 20.61
C VAL A 206 9.47 3.83 21.26
N ILE A 207 8.88 5.02 21.13
CA ILE A 207 9.35 6.23 21.80
C ILE A 207 8.87 6.17 23.27
N ASP A 208 9.50 5.32 24.04
CA ASP A 208 9.23 5.19 25.47
C ASP A 208 10.58 5.19 26.22
N PRO A 209 11.00 6.36 26.73
CA PRO A 209 12.26 6.47 27.46
C PRO A 209 12.32 5.60 28.72
N VAL A 210 11.19 5.33 29.35
CA VAL A 210 11.09 4.57 30.61
C VAL A 210 11.35 3.07 30.36
N ASN A 211 10.87 2.54 29.23
CA ASN A 211 10.99 1.12 28.88
C ASN A 211 12.09 0.81 27.86
N ARG A 212 13.07 1.70 27.70
CA ARG A 212 14.13 1.56 26.67
C ARG A 212 14.88 0.22 26.76
N GLU A 213 15.27 -0.18 27.99
CA GLU A 213 16.02 -1.42 28.18
C GLU A 213 15.13 -2.65 27.97
N ALA A 214 13.87 -2.62 28.42
CA ALA A 214 12.89 -3.67 28.15
C ALA A 214 12.63 -3.85 26.64
N ASN A 215 12.54 -2.75 25.91
CA ASN A 215 12.36 -2.80 24.44
C ASN A 215 13.59 -3.35 23.72
N LYS A 216 14.80 -3.01 24.21
CA LYS A 216 16.04 -3.60 23.68
C LYS A 216 16.10 -5.10 23.95
N GLN A 217 15.74 -5.53 25.15
CA GLN A 217 15.71 -6.95 25.53
C GLN A 217 14.72 -7.73 24.66
N ARG A 218 13.50 -7.21 24.43
CA ARG A 218 12.51 -7.82 23.52
C ARG A 218 13.05 -8.04 22.09
N ARG A 219 13.83 -7.07 21.58
CA ARG A 219 14.46 -7.21 20.25
C ARG A 219 15.49 -8.33 20.22
N ILE A 220 16.32 -8.43 21.24
CA ILE A 220 17.34 -9.49 21.39
C ILE A 220 16.66 -10.85 21.46
N GLU A 221 15.60 -10.98 22.26
CA GLU A 221 14.83 -12.22 22.43
C GLU A 221 14.13 -12.61 21.11
N ALA A 222 13.53 -11.66 20.40
CA ALA A 222 12.90 -11.92 19.12
C ALA A 222 13.90 -12.36 18.05
N GLU A 223 15.11 -11.77 18.03
CA GLU A 223 16.17 -12.18 17.11
C GLU A 223 16.71 -13.58 17.46
N LYS A 224 16.94 -13.87 18.74
CA LYS A 224 17.34 -15.18 19.21
C LYS A 224 16.29 -16.24 18.85
N PHE A 225 15.03 -15.97 19.15
CA PHE A 225 13.91 -16.84 18.81
C PHE A 225 13.82 -17.10 17.30
N TYR A 226 14.03 -16.06 16.49
CA TYR A 226 14.08 -16.16 15.02
C TYR A 226 15.19 -17.13 14.56
N GLN A 227 16.39 -17.04 15.14
CA GLN A 227 17.52 -17.90 14.76
C GLN A 227 17.32 -19.36 15.16
N GLU A 228 16.72 -19.60 16.34
CA GLU A 228 16.57 -20.94 16.91
C GLU A 228 15.39 -21.76 16.32
N ASN A 229 14.37 -21.06 15.74
CA ASN A 229 13.11 -21.70 15.34
C ASN A 229 12.87 -21.71 13.82
N GLN A 230 13.88 -21.50 13.00
CA GLN A 230 13.70 -21.40 11.54
C GLN A 230 13.06 -22.64 10.91
N THR A 231 13.37 -23.84 11.38
CA THR A 231 12.86 -25.11 10.85
C THR A 231 11.34 -25.28 11.02
N MET A 232 10.73 -24.54 11.93
CA MET A 232 9.26 -24.53 12.10
C MET A 232 8.54 -23.72 11.01
N TYR A 233 9.25 -22.83 10.31
CA TYR A 233 8.67 -21.84 9.39
C TYR A 233 9.24 -21.90 7.97
N TYR A 234 10.41 -22.53 7.82
CA TYR A 234 11.12 -22.67 6.55
C TYR A 234 11.58 -24.11 6.34
N ASP A 235 11.54 -24.56 5.08
CA ASP A 235 12.10 -25.85 4.69
C ASP A 235 13.65 -25.83 4.65
N GLU A 236 14.25 -26.97 4.31
CA GLU A 236 15.72 -27.15 4.23
C GLU A 236 16.38 -26.19 3.22
N ASN A 237 15.63 -25.67 2.25
CA ASN A 237 16.09 -24.70 1.25
C ASN A 237 15.79 -23.26 1.68
N GLY A 238 15.28 -23.02 2.89
CA GLY A 238 14.88 -21.72 3.40
C GLY A 238 13.64 -21.15 2.74
N ARG A 239 12.81 -22.01 2.11
CA ARG A 239 11.54 -21.63 1.50
C ARG A 239 10.44 -21.65 2.57
N VAL A 240 9.58 -20.64 2.54
CA VAL A 240 8.42 -20.51 3.42
C VAL A 240 7.42 -21.62 3.13
N PHE A 241 6.88 -22.24 4.17
CA PHE A 241 5.78 -23.22 4.06
C PHE A 241 4.49 -22.56 3.57
N ASP A 242 3.51 -23.37 3.21
CA ASP A 242 2.20 -22.85 2.82
C ASP A 242 1.41 -22.35 4.04
N LEU A 243 0.54 -21.36 3.80
CA LEU A 243 -0.32 -20.82 4.84
C LEU A 243 -1.28 -21.88 5.39
N GLN A 244 -1.36 -21.95 6.72
CA GLN A 244 -2.32 -22.77 7.44
C GLN A 244 -3.27 -21.88 8.22
N GLN A 245 -4.54 -22.24 8.23
CA GLN A 245 -5.55 -21.51 8.98
C GLN A 245 -5.41 -21.79 10.48
N LEU A 246 -5.32 -20.72 11.27
CA LEU A 246 -5.32 -20.76 12.73
C LEU A 246 -6.68 -20.38 13.31
N SER A 247 -7.38 -19.41 12.71
CA SER A 247 -8.73 -19.00 13.04
C SER A 247 -9.46 -18.55 11.77
N ASP A 248 -10.71 -18.09 11.89
CA ASP A 248 -11.55 -17.70 10.73
C ASP A 248 -10.90 -16.67 9.81
N SER A 249 -10.07 -15.78 10.36
CA SER A 249 -9.43 -14.70 9.59
C SER A 249 -7.90 -14.71 9.66
N HIS A 250 -7.27 -15.64 10.41
CA HIS A 250 -5.82 -15.63 10.65
C HIS A 250 -5.15 -16.87 10.05
N PHE A 251 -4.19 -16.65 9.15
CA PHE A 251 -3.43 -17.68 8.48
C PHE A 251 -1.93 -17.44 8.69
N VAL A 252 -1.17 -18.52 8.91
CA VAL A 252 0.27 -18.47 9.17
C VAL A 252 0.99 -19.58 8.41
N ALA A 253 2.14 -19.26 7.84
CA ALA A 253 3.00 -20.25 7.19
C ALA A 253 3.78 -21.04 8.25
N LEU A 254 3.40 -22.29 8.44
CA LEU A 254 3.97 -23.21 9.43
C LEU A 254 4.28 -24.57 8.82
N ASN A 255 5.28 -25.24 9.36
CA ASN A 255 5.57 -26.65 9.03
C ASN A 255 4.32 -27.50 9.34
N PRO A 256 3.76 -28.21 8.35
CA PRO A 256 2.60 -29.08 8.57
C PRO A 256 2.80 -30.13 9.68
N SER A 257 4.04 -30.60 9.85
CA SER A 257 4.39 -31.59 10.87
C SER A 257 4.51 -31.02 12.30
N ALA A 258 4.55 -29.69 12.45
CA ALA A 258 4.67 -29.04 13.77
C ALA A 258 3.35 -28.97 14.55
N LYS A 259 2.20 -29.30 13.93
CA LYS A 259 0.87 -29.33 14.58
C LYS A 259 0.62 -30.55 15.50
N GLY A 260 1.59 -31.44 15.67
CA GLY A 260 1.45 -32.71 16.47
C GLY A 260 2.01 -32.67 17.88
N GLY A 261 2.40 -31.52 18.39
CA GLY A 261 2.96 -31.39 19.73
C GLY A 261 2.11 -30.48 20.64
N ASN A 262 1.04 -31.04 21.15
CA ASN A 262 0.39 -30.61 22.39
C ASN A 262 0.39 -31.75 23.34
#